data_09f2a6560a8505bcf79a07ab703fdceb
#
_entry.id   09f2a6560a8505bcf79a07ab703fdceb
#
_cell.length_a   1.000
_cell.length_b   1.000
_cell.length_c   1.000
_cell.angle_alpha   90.00
_cell.angle_beta   90.00
_cell.angle_gamma   90.00
#
_symmetry.space_group_name_H-M   'P 1'
#
loop_
_entity.id
_entity.type
_entity.pdbx_description
1 polymer ?
#
loop_
_entity_poly.entity_id
_entity_poly.type
_entity_poly.pdbx_seq_one_letter_code
_entity_poly.pdbx_strand_id
1 'polypeptide(L)'
;MTLATEQVASAIVDTPVAVDAAAVETLSIDAAPTYTAFAAGPGGQSFIEKKLELPKLGQFDVAVAIICCGVCYTDTMYAAMAEGMVVGHEIIGRVEFKGESVTNVDIGDTIGFGYIRSTCLECQFCLSGKENMCPKRTTFSDGVGGLANASVWDSRFVYKIPKEIEPRHAGPLTCAGASVFGALYGYNISPTATVGVVGLGGLGHLAIKFARAWGCKVVAISSTQEKEQDALTFGAHEFICTQNPITTSTKMDYILNTHVGDLPWDIFINLLVTNGTLINLGIAAKPSIEIPYMPALFNQLKVVGSLVASRHVVNKMFEFAARHNIRPEVEEYAMTVKGCREGFKRVTEQKARYRVVLN
;
A
#
# COMPACT_ATOMS: atom_id res chain seq x y z
N MET A 1 3.90 35.25 8.87
CA MET A 1 3.06 34.07 8.72
C MET A 1 2.24 34.06 7.43
N THR A 2 1.98 35.20 6.81
CA THR A 2 1.19 35.34 5.56
C THR A 2 1.97 34.99 4.28
N LEU A 3 3.28 35.21 4.26
CA LEU A 3 4.13 34.99 3.07
C LEU A 3 4.31 33.50 2.67
N ALA A 4 4.31 32.58 3.63
CA ALA A 4 4.51 31.15 3.34
C ALA A 4 3.29 30.49 2.65
N THR A 5 2.08 30.96 2.93
CA THR A 5 0.84 30.44 2.32
C THR A 5 0.66 30.89 0.87
N GLU A 6 1.12 32.08 0.52
CA GLU A 6 1.03 32.60 -0.85
C GLU A 6 2.03 31.92 -1.80
N GLN A 7 3.24 31.61 -1.30
CA GLN A 7 4.25 30.88 -2.08
C GLN A 7 3.88 29.40 -2.34
N VAL A 8 3.15 28.74 -1.40
CA VAL A 8 2.63 27.38 -1.58
C VAL A 8 1.72 27.28 -2.80
N ALA A 9 0.93 28.33 -3.08
CA ALA A 9 -0.03 28.34 -4.18
C ALA A 9 0.62 28.25 -5.56
N SER A 10 1.70 29.02 -5.79
CA SER A 10 2.29 29.12 -7.12
C SER A 10 3.11 27.88 -7.51
N ALA A 11 3.80 27.25 -6.56
CA ALA A 11 4.70 26.13 -6.87
C ALA A 11 3.99 24.77 -7.00
N ILE A 12 2.86 24.58 -6.31
CA ILE A 12 2.08 23.31 -6.44
C ILE A 12 1.23 23.29 -7.73
N VAL A 13 0.85 24.49 -8.24
CA VAL A 13 0.04 24.65 -9.45
C VAL A 13 0.90 24.66 -10.72
N ASP A 14 2.17 25.10 -10.62
CA ASP A 14 3.07 25.34 -11.76
C ASP A 14 4.07 24.22 -12.07
N THR A 15 3.93 23.01 -11.48
CA THR A 15 4.77 21.89 -11.90
C THR A 15 4.23 21.30 -13.21
N PRO A 16 4.89 21.49 -14.35
CA PRO A 16 4.35 21.05 -15.63
C PRO A 16 4.49 19.54 -15.79
N VAL A 17 3.36 18.87 -15.82
CA VAL A 17 3.18 17.83 -16.84
C VAL A 17 3.18 18.60 -18.16
N ALA A 18 4.11 18.31 -19.09
CA ALA A 18 4.28 19.03 -20.32
C ALA A 18 2.96 19.09 -21.10
N VAL A 19 2.27 20.23 -21.03
CA VAL A 19 1.15 20.63 -21.88
C VAL A 19 1.23 22.14 -22.05
N ASP A 20 1.14 22.58 -23.30
CA ASP A 20 1.24 23.90 -23.87
C ASP A 20 1.13 25.14 -22.95
N ALA A 21 2.08 26.04 -23.15
CA ALA A 21 2.13 27.35 -22.57
C ALA A 21 1.12 28.29 -23.27
N ALA A 22 -0.11 28.36 -22.74
CA ALA A 22 -1.02 29.48 -23.04
C ALA A 22 -2.15 29.53 -21.99
N ALA A 23 -1.97 30.33 -20.97
CA ALA A 23 -2.93 31.10 -20.16
C ALA A 23 -2.41 31.22 -18.73
N VAL A 24 -1.57 32.20 -18.48
CA VAL A 24 -1.31 32.69 -17.12
C VAL A 24 -2.49 33.57 -16.74
N GLU A 25 -3.50 33.02 -16.09
CA GLU A 25 -4.48 33.82 -15.34
C GLU A 25 -3.81 34.32 -14.06
N THR A 26 -3.70 35.63 -13.93
CA THR A 26 -3.29 36.31 -12.70
C THR A 26 -4.27 36.01 -11.60
N LEU A 27 -3.88 35.14 -10.65
CA LEU A 27 -4.66 34.79 -9.47
C LEU A 27 -4.85 36.01 -8.57
N SER A 28 -6.09 36.32 -8.22
CA SER A 28 -6.45 37.35 -7.24
C SER A 28 -6.01 36.87 -5.83
N ILE A 29 -5.43 37.79 -5.06
CA ILE A 29 -4.74 37.56 -3.78
C ILE A 29 -5.65 37.09 -2.62
N ASP A 30 -6.99 36.90 -2.85
CA ASP A 30 -7.97 36.63 -1.81
C ASP A 30 -8.51 35.19 -1.76
N ALA A 31 -8.12 34.29 -2.66
CA ALA A 31 -8.60 32.91 -2.68
C ALA A 31 -7.54 31.92 -2.16
N ALA A 32 -7.93 30.98 -1.31
CA ALA A 32 -7.07 29.87 -0.92
C ALA A 32 -6.63 29.07 -2.17
N PRO A 33 -5.34 28.63 -2.25
CA PRO A 33 -4.86 27.88 -3.41
C PRO A 33 -5.66 26.60 -3.60
N THR A 34 -6.04 26.30 -4.83
CA THR A 34 -6.82 25.10 -5.16
C THR A 34 -5.97 24.06 -5.86
N TYR A 35 -6.33 22.78 -5.71
CA TYR A 35 -5.72 21.64 -6.38
C TYR A 35 -6.78 20.74 -7.00
N THR A 36 -6.35 19.90 -7.95
CA THR A 36 -7.24 18.96 -8.63
C THR A 36 -7.24 17.61 -7.90
N ALA A 37 -8.44 17.05 -7.68
CA ALA A 37 -8.62 15.74 -7.11
C ALA A 37 -9.69 14.95 -7.89
N PHE A 38 -9.63 13.62 -7.81
CA PHE A 38 -10.55 12.71 -8.49
C PHE A 38 -11.36 11.95 -7.45
N ALA A 39 -12.60 12.34 -7.26
CA ALA A 39 -13.51 11.78 -6.29
C ALA A 39 -14.32 10.62 -6.88
N ALA A 40 -14.55 9.59 -6.08
CA ALA A 40 -15.40 8.46 -6.44
C ALA A 40 -16.84 8.90 -6.68
N GLY A 41 -17.43 8.44 -7.77
CA GLY A 41 -18.85 8.55 -8.02
C GLY A 41 -19.64 7.36 -7.47
N PRO A 42 -20.94 7.24 -7.83
CA PRO A 42 -21.80 6.19 -7.31
C PRO A 42 -21.21 4.79 -7.45
N GLY A 43 -21.18 4.03 -6.34
CA GLY A 43 -20.67 2.67 -6.32
C GLY A 43 -19.18 2.51 -6.63
N GLY A 44 -18.39 3.60 -6.68
CA GLY A 44 -16.95 3.56 -6.95
C GLY A 44 -16.56 3.16 -8.38
N GLN A 45 -17.53 3.13 -9.32
CA GLN A 45 -17.28 2.72 -10.70
C GLN A 45 -16.98 3.89 -11.64
N SER A 46 -17.24 5.10 -11.20
CA SER A 46 -16.96 6.35 -11.91
C SER A 46 -16.15 7.30 -11.03
N PHE A 47 -15.55 8.30 -11.67
CA PHE A 47 -14.80 9.34 -10.99
C PHE A 47 -15.22 10.70 -11.54
N ILE A 48 -15.15 11.72 -10.70
CA ILE A 48 -15.39 13.11 -11.07
C ILE A 48 -14.19 13.96 -10.65
N GLU A 49 -13.78 14.85 -11.53
CA GLU A 49 -12.76 15.84 -11.20
C GLU A 49 -13.36 16.91 -10.28
N LYS A 50 -12.62 17.28 -9.23
CA LYS A 50 -12.98 18.33 -8.28
C LYS A 50 -11.82 19.30 -8.12
N LYS A 51 -12.12 20.57 -7.95
CA LYS A 51 -11.19 21.57 -7.41
C LYS A 51 -11.43 21.70 -5.92
N LEU A 52 -10.39 21.49 -5.14
CA LEU A 52 -10.42 21.56 -3.67
C LEU A 52 -9.44 22.63 -3.20
N GLU A 53 -9.77 23.29 -2.10
CA GLU A 53 -8.84 24.22 -1.45
C GLU A 53 -7.73 23.45 -0.75
N LEU A 54 -6.49 23.92 -0.91
CA LEU A 54 -5.34 23.33 -0.23
C LEU A 54 -5.43 23.67 1.27
N PRO A 55 -5.37 22.68 2.18
CA PRO A 55 -5.36 22.95 3.61
C PRO A 55 -4.20 23.85 4.01
N LYS A 56 -4.41 24.68 5.06
CA LYS A 56 -3.32 25.49 5.63
C LYS A 56 -2.23 24.59 6.17
N LEU A 57 -0.98 24.94 5.88
CA LEU A 57 0.19 24.21 6.34
C LEU A 57 0.35 24.40 7.86
N GLY A 58 0.29 23.29 8.61
CA GLY A 58 0.61 23.27 10.03
C GLY A 58 2.12 23.22 10.27
N GLN A 59 2.54 23.46 11.52
CA GLN A 59 3.98 23.50 11.88
C GLN A 59 4.74 22.20 11.60
N PHE A 60 4.06 21.03 11.61
CA PHE A 60 4.64 19.71 11.31
C PHE A 60 4.28 19.19 9.93
N ASP A 61 3.55 19.95 9.13
CA ASP A 61 3.05 19.48 7.84
C ASP A 61 4.04 19.75 6.71
N VAL A 62 3.92 18.96 5.67
CA VAL A 62 4.53 19.18 4.36
C VAL A 62 3.44 19.34 3.31
N ALA A 63 3.63 20.30 2.41
CA ALA A 63 2.84 20.39 1.19
C ALA A 63 3.60 19.66 0.07
N VAL A 64 2.89 18.81 -0.65
CA VAL A 64 3.44 17.80 -1.56
C VAL A 64 2.78 17.90 -2.92
N ALA A 65 3.59 18.01 -3.97
CA ALA A 65 3.15 17.73 -5.34
C ALA A 65 3.15 16.22 -5.54
N ILE A 66 1.98 15.63 -5.82
CA ILE A 66 1.84 14.19 -6.03
C ILE A 66 2.40 13.80 -7.39
N ILE A 67 3.31 12.83 -7.41
CA ILE A 67 3.91 12.26 -8.61
C ILE A 67 3.08 11.09 -9.11
N CYS A 68 2.66 10.20 -8.20
CA CYS A 68 1.82 9.07 -8.52
C CYS A 68 1.11 8.52 -7.28
N CYS A 69 0.05 7.75 -7.51
CA CYS A 69 -0.66 7.02 -6.48
C CYS A 69 -0.98 5.59 -6.96
N GLY A 70 -0.58 4.58 -6.17
CA GLY A 70 -1.00 3.21 -6.40
C GLY A 70 -2.48 3.01 -6.08
N VAL A 71 -3.10 2.02 -6.72
CA VAL A 71 -4.50 1.62 -6.46
C VAL A 71 -4.52 0.24 -5.81
N CYS A 72 -5.04 0.19 -4.61
CA CYS A 72 -5.23 -1.02 -3.82
C CYS A 72 -6.69 -1.49 -3.87
N TYR A 73 -6.93 -2.77 -3.55
CA TYR A 73 -8.29 -3.27 -3.37
C TYR A 73 -9.04 -2.53 -2.25
N THR A 74 -8.33 -2.08 -1.22
CA THR A 74 -8.89 -1.20 -0.16
C THR A 74 -9.49 0.07 -0.75
N ASP A 75 -8.80 0.73 -1.71
CA ASP A 75 -9.33 1.95 -2.34
C ASP A 75 -10.64 1.67 -3.07
N THR A 76 -10.77 0.51 -3.73
CA THR A 76 -12.02 0.13 -4.44
C THR A 76 -13.16 -0.09 -3.46
N MET A 77 -12.90 -0.65 -2.27
CA MET A 77 -13.91 -0.80 -1.21
C MET A 77 -14.39 0.55 -0.70
N TYR A 78 -13.47 1.45 -0.35
CA TYR A 78 -13.81 2.79 0.15
C TYR A 78 -14.53 3.62 -0.92
N ALA A 79 -14.09 3.56 -2.17
CA ALA A 79 -14.76 4.24 -3.28
C ALA A 79 -16.21 3.76 -3.46
N ALA A 80 -16.46 2.46 -3.26
CA ALA A 80 -17.80 1.90 -3.34
C ALA A 80 -18.72 2.28 -2.16
N MET A 81 -18.14 2.54 -0.98
CA MET A 81 -18.87 2.86 0.26
C MET A 81 -19.20 4.35 0.40
N ALA A 82 -18.39 5.24 -0.17
CA ALA A 82 -18.49 6.68 0.07
C ALA A 82 -18.38 7.48 -1.23
N GLU A 83 -19.55 7.82 -1.81
CA GLU A 83 -19.62 8.74 -2.96
C GLU A 83 -19.03 10.11 -2.59
N GLY A 84 -18.25 10.68 -3.49
CA GLY A 84 -17.58 11.97 -3.31
C GLY A 84 -16.25 11.90 -2.57
N MET A 85 -15.84 10.72 -2.07
CA MET A 85 -14.54 10.53 -1.42
C MET A 85 -13.41 10.55 -2.46
N VAL A 86 -12.32 11.23 -2.15
CA VAL A 86 -11.05 11.11 -2.85
C VAL A 86 -10.25 10.01 -2.15
N VAL A 87 -10.14 8.86 -2.78
CA VAL A 87 -9.40 7.70 -2.26
C VAL A 87 -7.93 7.72 -2.71
N GLY A 88 -7.17 6.68 -2.41
CA GLY A 88 -5.75 6.55 -2.72
C GLY A 88 -4.89 6.65 -1.47
N HIS A 89 -4.18 5.57 -1.14
CA HIS A 89 -3.32 5.48 0.05
C HIS A 89 -1.93 4.90 -0.25
N GLU A 90 -1.50 4.97 -1.50
CA GLU A 90 -0.18 4.54 -1.97
C GLU A 90 0.50 5.70 -2.69
N ILE A 91 0.75 6.79 -1.95
CA ILE A 91 1.05 8.11 -2.51
C ILE A 91 2.55 8.33 -2.54
N ILE A 92 3.06 8.80 -3.67
CA ILE A 92 4.41 9.31 -3.81
C ILE A 92 4.34 10.74 -4.33
N GLY A 93 5.11 11.62 -3.70
CA GLY A 93 5.16 13.00 -4.10
C GLY A 93 6.49 13.67 -3.75
N ARG A 94 6.65 14.89 -4.23
CA ARG A 94 7.79 15.75 -3.95
C ARG A 94 7.38 16.81 -2.94
N VAL A 95 8.20 17.02 -1.93
CA VAL A 95 8.01 18.09 -0.95
C VAL A 95 8.26 19.45 -1.61
N GLU A 96 7.23 20.30 -1.64
CA GLU A 96 7.30 21.67 -2.18
C GLU A 96 7.47 22.70 -1.05
N PHE A 97 6.80 22.47 0.09
CA PHE A 97 6.88 23.32 1.26
C PHE A 97 6.86 22.49 2.54
N LYS A 98 7.46 23.04 3.60
CA LYS A 98 7.45 22.41 4.93
C LYS A 98 7.18 23.42 6.04
N GLY A 99 6.48 22.97 7.07
CA GLY A 99 6.25 23.74 8.29
C GLY A 99 7.54 23.94 9.09
N GLU A 100 7.54 24.93 9.96
CA GLU A 100 8.73 25.37 10.72
C GLU A 100 9.36 24.29 11.62
N SER A 101 8.56 23.32 12.08
CA SER A 101 9.00 22.22 12.96
C SER A 101 9.33 20.93 12.21
N VAL A 102 9.32 20.93 10.88
CA VAL A 102 9.66 19.74 10.07
C VAL A 102 11.17 19.60 9.97
N THR A 103 11.71 18.47 10.45
CA THR A 103 13.14 18.18 10.49
C THR A 103 13.56 16.89 9.76
N ASN A 104 12.61 16.03 9.44
CA ASN A 104 12.87 14.69 8.89
C ASN A 104 12.90 14.64 7.36
N VAL A 105 12.45 15.69 6.68
CA VAL A 105 12.48 15.81 5.22
C VAL A 105 12.82 17.25 4.81
N ASP A 106 13.31 17.40 3.59
CA ASP A 106 13.64 18.69 2.99
C ASP A 106 12.83 18.95 1.71
N ILE A 107 12.73 20.25 1.34
CA ILE A 107 12.12 20.65 0.06
C ILE A 107 12.87 19.97 -1.08
N GLY A 108 12.14 19.41 -2.04
CA GLY A 108 12.66 18.62 -3.16
C GLY A 108 12.81 17.13 -2.88
N ASP A 109 12.70 16.67 -1.62
CA ASP A 109 12.72 15.23 -1.31
C ASP A 109 11.52 14.53 -1.94
N THR A 110 11.76 13.33 -2.47
CA THR A 110 10.71 12.40 -2.85
C THR A 110 10.29 11.61 -1.62
N ILE A 111 9.01 11.67 -1.29
CA ILE A 111 8.43 11.03 -0.11
C ILE A 111 7.25 10.12 -0.49
N GLY A 112 7.05 9.09 0.33
CA GLY A 112 5.86 8.24 0.29
C GLY A 112 5.03 8.42 1.56
N PHE A 113 3.72 8.28 1.44
CA PHE A 113 2.78 8.29 2.56
C PHE A 113 1.49 7.57 2.16
N GLY A 114 0.64 7.27 3.14
CA GLY A 114 -0.48 6.47 2.71
C GLY A 114 -1.51 6.12 3.77
N TYR A 115 -1.61 4.85 4.17
CA TYR A 115 -2.74 4.35 4.94
C TYR A 115 -2.93 5.07 6.29
N ILE A 116 -1.87 5.25 7.08
CA ILE A 116 -1.93 5.96 8.36
C ILE A 116 -1.66 7.44 8.13
N ARG A 117 -2.64 8.29 8.43
CA ARG A 117 -2.53 9.73 8.32
C ARG A 117 -1.93 10.38 9.56
N SER A 118 -2.40 9.96 10.75
CA SER A 118 -1.87 10.41 12.03
C SER A 118 -2.14 9.42 13.14
N THR A 119 -1.49 9.61 14.29
CA THR A 119 -1.74 8.88 15.55
C THR A 119 -1.55 9.82 16.72
N CYS A 120 -1.90 9.38 17.95
CA CYS A 120 -1.73 10.24 19.13
C CYS A 120 -0.26 10.41 19.57
N LEU A 121 0.67 9.59 19.11
CA LEU A 121 2.10 9.57 19.44
C LEU A 121 2.46 9.34 20.93
N GLU A 122 1.48 9.18 21.82
CA GLU A 122 1.65 9.14 23.30
C GLU A 122 1.19 7.84 23.96
N CYS A 123 0.33 7.04 23.27
CA CYS A 123 -0.16 5.79 23.87
C CYS A 123 0.90 4.69 23.82
N GLN A 124 0.66 3.62 24.60
CA GLN A 124 1.58 2.48 24.65
C GLN A 124 1.95 1.90 23.27
N PHE A 125 1.02 1.88 22.33
CA PHE A 125 1.30 1.39 20.98
C PHE A 125 2.23 2.34 20.20
N CYS A 126 1.99 3.65 20.28
CA CYS A 126 2.86 4.64 19.65
C CYS A 126 4.28 4.61 20.24
N LEU A 127 4.38 4.56 21.58
CA LEU A 127 5.67 4.56 22.27
C LEU A 127 6.45 3.25 22.10
N SER A 128 5.78 2.14 21.77
CA SER A 128 6.41 0.84 21.51
C SER A 128 6.69 0.57 20.01
N GLY A 129 6.52 1.57 19.13
CA GLY A 129 6.74 1.40 17.69
C GLY A 129 5.69 0.52 17.01
N LYS A 130 4.46 0.55 17.52
CA LYS A 130 3.28 -0.14 16.99
C LYS A 130 2.12 0.84 16.74
N GLU A 131 2.44 2.03 16.28
CA GLU A 131 1.47 3.12 16.07
C GLU A 131 0.38 2.77 15.06
N ASN A 132 0.60 1.80 14.17
CA ASN A 132 -0.44 1.23 13.31
C ASN A 132 -1.60 0.60 14.11
N MET A 133 -1.37 0.28 15.40
CA MET A 133 -2.38 -0.23 16.34
C MET A 133 -2.94 0.87 17.28
N CYS A 134 -2.58 2.14 17.07
CA CYS A 134 -3.06 3.25 17.91
C CYS A 134 -4.60 3.36 17.81
N PRO A 135 -5.34 3.37 18.95
CA PRO A 135 -6.80 3.49 18.91
C PRO A 135 -7.28 4.88 18.44
N LYS A 136 -6.41 5.90 18.49
CA LYS A 136 -6.68 7.26 17.99
C LYS A 136 -6.05 7.52 16.62
N ARG A 137 -5.68 6.44 15.87
CA ARG A 137 -5.15 6.65 14.51
C ARG A 137 -6.21 7.18 13.59
N THR A 138 -5.82 8.07 12.70
CA THR A 138 -6.58 8.45 11.52
C THR A 138 -5.95 7.82 10.28
N THR A 139 -6.77 7.60 9.27
CA THR A 139 -6.35 6.96 8.01
C THR A 139 -6.57 7.91 6.83
N PHE A 140 -6.16 7.53 5.65
CA PHE A 140 -6.40 8.32 4.44
C PHE A 140 -7.88 8.67 4.24
N SER A 141 -8.80 7.83 4.73
CA SER A 141 -10.25 8.03 4.62
C SER A 141 -10.80 9.12 5.54
N ASP A 142 -10.03 9.57 6.53
CA ASP A 142 -10.38 10.69 7.41
C ASP A 142 -10.00 12.06 6.80
N GLY A 143 -9.67 12.09 5.51
CA GLY A 143 -9.30 13.31 4.79
C GLY A 143 -9.37 13.10 3.28
N VAL A 144 -8.46 13.74 2.55
CA VAL A 144 -8.33 13.59 1.11
C VAL A 144 -7.21 12.59 0.82
N GLY A 145 -7.50 11.57 0.01
CA GLY A 145 -6.53 10.58 -0.44
C GLY A 145 -5.67 11.07 -1.62
N GLY A 146 -4.90 10.16 -2.18
CA GLY A 146 -3.86 10.46 -3.16
C GLY A 146 -4.31 10.50 -4.63
N LEU A 147 -5.60 10.31 -4.94
CA LEU A 147 -6.09 10.58 -6.29
C LEU A 147 -6.25 12.09 -6.51
N ALA A 148 -5.11 12.78 -6.50
CA ALA A 148 -5.02 14.23 -6.57
C ALA A 148 -3.62 14.64 -7.07
N ASN A 149 -3.46 15.90 -7.47
CA ASN A 149 -2.14 16.43 -7.86
C ASN A 149 -1.36 17.07 -6.70
N ALA A 150 -2.02 17.31 -5.54
CA ALA A 150 -1.35 17.85 -4.36
C ALA A 150 -1.98 17.32 -3.06
N SER A 151 -1.24 17.42 -1.96
CA SER A 151 -1.68 17.05 -0.62
C SER A 151 -0.93 17.83 0.44
N VAL A 152 -1.54 17.99 1.63
CA VAL A 152 -0.87 18.42 2.86
C VAL A 152 -0.91 17.27 3.85
N TRP A 153 0.26 16.90 4.40
CA TRP A 153 0.41 15.73 5.25
C TRP A 153 1.35 15.99 6.41
N ASP A 154 1.07 15.36 7.54
CA ASP A 154 1.95 15.41 8.72
C ASP A 154 3.28 14.72 8.40
N SER A 155 4.38 15.46 8.45
CA SER A 155 5.73 14.96 8.11
C SER A 155 6.17 13.76 8.97
N ARG A 156 5.60 13.61 10.15
CA ARG A 156 5.90 12.47 11.03
C ARG A 156 5.37 11.13 10.49
N PHE A 157 4.50 11.18 9.47
CA PHE A 157 3.89 10.00 8.81
C PHE A 157 4.24 9.91 7.33
N VAL A 158 5.37 10.50 6.91
CA VAL A 158 5.92 10.34 5.57
C VAL A 158 7.22 9.52 5.62
N TYR A 159 7.56 8.91 4.49
CA TYR A 159 8.74 8.07 4.32
C TYR A 159 9.60 8.65 3.21
N LYS A 160 10.88 8.90 3.47
CA LYS A 160 11.83 9.31 2.43
C LYS A 160 12.10 8.13 1.51
N ILE A 161 11.89 8.31 0.21
CA ILE A 161 12.06 7.23 -0.76
C ILE A 161 13.52 7.14 -1.17
N PRO A 162 14.15 5.95 -1.08
CA PRO A 162 15.50 5.74 -1.59
C PRO A 162 15.59 6.07 -3.09
N LYS A 163 16.67 6.72 -3.52
CA LYS A 163 16.87 7.15 -4.92
C LYS A 163 16.90 5.99 -5.92
N GLU A 164 17.20 4.80 -5.44
CA GLU A 164 17.22 3.56 -6.21
C GLU A 164 15.82 3.05 -6.56
N ILE A 165 14.76 3.60 -5.92
CA ILE A 165 13.37 3.16 -6.14
C ILE A 165 12.62 4.25 -6.91
N GLU A 166 12.24 3.96 -8.14
CA GLU A 166 11.42 4.86 -8.94
C GLU A 166 10.05 5.10 -8.29
N PRO A 167 9.45 6.31 -8.40
CA PRO A 167 8.17 6.64 -7.79
C PRO A 167 7.05 5.63 -8.06
N ARG A 168 6.92 5.17 -9.33
CA ARG A 168 5.90 4.18 -9.72
C ARG A 168 6.02 2.84 -8.97
N HIS A 169 7.23 2.45 -8.59
CA HIS A 169 7.47 1.25 -7.79
C HIS A 169 7.32 1.52 -6.30
N ALA A 170 7.62 2.74 -5.85
CA ALA A 170 7.55 3.12 -4.44
C ALA A 170 6.10 3.19 -3.93
N GLY A 171 5.13 3.67 -4.74
CA GLY A 171 3.72 3.77 -4.35
C GLY A 171 3.19 2.45 -3.77
N PRO A 172 3.15 1.34 -4.52
CA PRO A 172 2.67 0.06 -4.00
C PRO A 172 3.45 -0.48 -2.81
N LEU A 173 4.70 -0.06 -2.61
CA LEU A 173 5.50 -0.47 -1.45
C LEU A 173 5.01 0.18 -0.15
N THR A 174 4.39 1.37 -0.18
CA THR A 174 3.83 2.01 1.03
C THR A 174 2.68 1.23 1.66
N CYS A 175 2.01 0.37 0.90
CA CYS A 175 0.89 -0.46 1.36
C CYS A 175 1.24 -1.95 1.26
N ALA A 176 1.26 -2.52 0.05
CA ALA A 176 1.48 -3.95 -0.14
C ALA A 176 2.88 -4.39 0.32
N GLY A 177 3.93 -3.60 0.00
CA GLY A 177 5.28 -3.85 0.50
C GLY A 177 5.35 -3.79 2.02
N ALA A 178 4.80 -2.73 2.62
CA ALA A 178 4.75 -2.55 4.07
C ALA A 178 4.01 -3.72 4.76
N SER A 179 2.90 -4.20 4.19
CA SER A 179 2.11 -5.29 4.76
C SER A 179 2.87 -6.60 4.77
N VAL A 180 3.48 -6.99 3.65
CA VAL A 180 4.19 -8.27 3.56
C VAL A 180 5.52 -8.25 4.31
N PHE A 181 6.28 -7.15 4.23
CA PHE A 181 7.50 -6.99 5.01
C PHE A 181 7.21 -6.89 6.50
N GLY A 182 6.12 -6.20 6.88
CA GLY A 182 5.64 -6.12 8.26
C GLY A 182 5.33 -7.47 8.87
N ALA A 183 4.79 -8.41 8.09
CA ALA A 183 4.59 -9.78 8.54
C ALA A 183 5.92 -10.53 8.71
N LEU A 184 6.83 -10.46 7.74
CA LEU A 184 8.15 -11.12 7.85
C LEU A 184 8.92 -10.61 9.07
N TYR A 185 8.97 -9.29 9.24
CA TYR A 185 9.70 -8.62 10.31
C TYR A 185 9.02 -8.81 11.69
N GLY A 186 7.71 -8.56 11.75
CA GLY A 186 6.96 -8.54 13.01
C GLY A 186 6.76 -9.92 13.66
N TYR A 187 6.74 -10.98 12.86
CA TYR A 187 6.68 -12.37 13.35
C TYR A 187 8.06 -13.04 13.43
N ASN A 188 9.15 -12.28 13.23
CA ASN A 188 10.52 -12.78 13.29
C ASN A 188 10.72 -14.05 12.45
N ILE A 189 10.22 -14.04 11.21
CA ILE A 189 10.32 -15.21 10.32
C ILE A 189 11.80 -15.49 10.05
N SER A 190 12.23 -16.72 10.35
CA SER A 190 13.62 -17.11 10.10
C SER A 190 13.94 -17.13 8.60
N PRO A 191 15.14 -16.69 8.17
CA PRO A 191 15.59 -16.88 6.79
C PRO A 191 15.62 -18.33 6.33
N THR A 192 15.70 -19.29 7.26
CA THR A 192 15.70 -20.73 6.97
C THR A 192 14.29 -21.34 6.91
N ALA A 193 13.24 -20.54 7.15
CA ALA A 193 11.86 -21.02 7.15
C ALA A 193 11.35 -21.32 5.73
N THR A 194 10.41 -22.25 5.65
CA THR A 194 9.56 -22.47 4.47
C THR A 194 8.31 -21.61 4.59
N VAL A 195 8.11 -20.69 3.64
CA VAL A 195 6.99 -19.74 3.63
C VAL A 195 6.08 -20.03 2.44
N GLY A 196 4.81 -20.37 2.74
CA GLY A 196 3.75 -20.43 1.75
C GLY A 196 3.15 -19.06 1.50
N VAL A 197 2.86 -18.73 0.25
CA VAL A 197 2.17 -17.49 -0.13
C VAL A 197 0.89 -17.86 -0.85
N VAL A 198 -0.26 -17.63 -0.20
CA VAL A 198 -1.59 -17.91 -0.75
C VAL A 198 -2.13 -16.68 -1.47
N GLY A 199 -2.45 -16.85 -2.75
CA GLY A 199 -2.92 -15.78 -3.63
C GLY A 199 -1.78 -15.06 -4.33
N LEU A 200 -1.75 -15.14 -5.66
CA LEU A 200 -0.78 -14.43 -6.50
C LEU A 200 -1.45 -13.22 -7.14
N GLY A 201 -1.53 -12.15 -6.37
CA GLY A 201 -2.08 -10.84 -6.73
C GLY A 201 -1.15 -9.71 -6.29
N GLY A 202 -1.74 -8.52 -6.04
CA GLY A 202 -1.00 -7.32 -5.67
C GLY A 202 -0.13 -7.43 -4.40
N LEU A 203 -0.56 -8.18 -3.38
CA LEU A 203 0.26 -8.51 -2.21
C LEU A 203 1.15 -9.73 -2.47
N GLY A 204 0.58 -10.80 -3.04
CA GLY A 204 1.26 -12.09 -3.13
C GLY A 204 2.54 -12.07 -3.95
N HIS A 205 2.57 -11.34 -5.08
CA HIS A 205 3.81 -11.25 -5.87
C HIS A 205 4.94 -10.56 -5.08
N LEU A 206 4.61 -9.52 -4.28
CA LEU A 206 5.58 -8.89 -3.39
C LEU A 206 5.95 -9.81 -2.21
N ALA A 207 4.99 -10.56 -1.66
CA ALA A 207 5.28 -11.53 -0.61
C ALA A 207 6.30 -12.58 -1.07
N ILE A 208 6.20 -13.08 -2.30
CA ILE A 208 7.18 -13.99 -2.90
C ILE A 208 8.54 -13.30 -3.00
N LYS A 209 8.62 -12.10 -3.61
CA LYS A 209 9.86 -11.35 -3.79
C LYS A 209 10.55 -11.03 -2.46
N PHE A 210 9.81 -10.55 -1.46
CA PHE A 210 10.34 -10.23 -0.14
C PHE A 210 10.79 -11.49 0.62
N ALA A 211 9.97 -12.54 0.68
CA ALA A 211 10.32 -13.78 1.37
C ALA A 211 11.55 -14.47 0.72
N ARG A 212 11.65 -14.43 -0.62
CA ARG A 212 12.82 -14.92 -1.35
C ARG A 212 14.09 -14.14 -0.98
N ALA A 213 14.02 -12.82 -1.02
CA ALA A 213 15.14 -11.96 -0.65
C ALA A 213 15.50 -12.05 0.84
N TRP A 214 14.51 -12.37 1.70
CA TRP A 214 14.71 -12.63 3.13
C TRP A 214 15.54 -13.88 3.40
N GLY A 215 15.58 -14.83 2.45
CA GLY A 215 16.32 -16.09 2.53
C GLY A 215 15.44 -17.34 2.66
N CYS A 216 14.11 -17.18 2.72
CA CYS A 216 13.18 -18.28 2.92
C CYS A 216 13.07 -19.22 1.70
N LYS A 217 12.76 -20.49 1.94
CA LYS A 217 12.18 -21.35 0.91
C LYS A 217 10.74 -20.88 0.67
N VAL A 218 10.39 -20.48 -0.56
CA VAL A 218 9.08 -19.91 -0.90
C VAL A 218 8.26 -20.88 -1.72
N VAL A 219 7.02 -21.14 -1.28
CA VAL A 219 6.01 -21.94 -1.99
C VAL A 219 4.84 -21.04 -2.37
N ALA A 220 4.65 -20.80 -3.65
CA ALA A 220 3.50 -20.05 -4.13
C ALA A 220 2.27 -20.94 -4.26
N ILE A 221 1.12 -20.46 -3.80
CA ILE A 221 -0.14 -21.20 -3.83
C ILE A 221 -1.20 -20.37 -4.54
N SER A 222 -1.74 -20.86 -5.65
CA SER A 222 -2.72 -20.16 -6.47
C SER A 222 -3.89 -21.09 -6.84
N SER A 223 -5.03 -20.49 -7.18
CA SER A 223 -6.18 -21.23 -7.71
C SER A 223 -6.06 -21.53 -9.21
N THR A 224 -5.10 -20.96 -9.93
CA THR A 224 -4.95 -21.13 -11.39
C THR A 224 -3.52 -21.49 -11.75
N GLN A 225 -3.35 -22.44 -12.67
CA GLN A 225 -2.05 -22.88 -13.17
C GLN A 225 -1.33 -21.79 -13.99
N GLU A 226 -2.07 -20.91 -14.62
CA GLU A 226 -1.55 -19.83 -15.47
C GLU A 226 -0.55 -18.89 -14.77
N LYS A 227 -0.58 -18.85 -13.43
CA LYS A 227 0.30 -18.00 -12.62
C LYS A 227 1.62 -18.66 -12.20
N GLU A 228 1.84 -19.92 -12.58
CA GLU A 228 3.05 -20.65 -12.19
C GLU A 228 4.33 -19.98 -12.66
N GLN A 229 4.39 -19.64 -13.95
CA GLN A 229 5.58 -19.03 -14.54
C GLN A 229 5.90 -17.68 -13.87
N ASP A 230 4.88 -16.87 -13.59
CA ASP A 230 5.04 -15.61 -12.88
C ASP A 230 5.59 -15.86 -11.46
N ALA A 231 5.01 -16.84 -10.74
CA ALA A 231 5.43 -17.18 -9.38
C ALA A 231 6.91 -17.57 -9.31
N LEU A 232 7.35 -18.43 -10.23
CA LEU A 232 8.75 -18.87 -10.34
C LEU A 232 9.66 -17.69 -10.71
N THR A 233 9.23 -16.83 -11.63
CA THR A 233 9.97 -15.61 -12.01
C THR A 233 10.13 -14.65 -10.84
N PHE A 234 9.15 -14.54 -9.96
CA PHE A 234 9.21 -13.71 -8.75
C PHE A 234 10.07 -14.33 -7.65
N GLY A 235 10.50 -15.58 -7.81
CA GLY A 235 11.44 -16.26 -6.93
C GLY A 235 10.84 -17.36 -6.05
N ALA A 236 9.61 -17.83 -6.34
CA ALA A 236 9.10 -19.04 -5.70
C ALA A 236 9.96 -20.24 -6.08
N HIS A 237 10.15 -21.16 -5.14
CA HIS A 237 10.87 -22.42 -5.36
C HIS A 237 9.93 -23.54 -5.79
N GLU A 238 8.68 -23.47 -5.36
CA GLU A 238 7.63 -24.43 -5.67
C GLU A 238 6.32 -23.68 -5.96
N PHE A 239 5.47 -24.27 -6.77
CA PHE A 239 4.14 -23.77 -7.07
C PHE A 239 3.09 -24.86 -6.80
N ILE A 240 2.00 -24.50 -6.15
CA ILE A 240 0.86 -25.37 -5.87
C ILE A 240 -0.38 -24.74 -6.51
N CYS A 241 -1.05 -25.48 -7.42
CA CYS A 241 -2.34 -25.12 -7.94
C CYS A 241 -3.43 -25.82 -7.13
N THR A 242 -4.29 -25.07 -6.44
CA THR A 242 -5.35 -25.64 -5.57
C THR A 242 -6.52 -26.28 -6.34
N GLN A 243 -6.62 -26.06 -7.65
CA GLN A 243 -7.58 -26.77 -8.51
C GLN A 243 -7.15 -28.22 -8.82
N ASN A 244 -5.86 -28.52 -8.63
CA ASN A 244 -5.31 -29.85 -8.82
C ASN A 244 -5.19 -30.56 -7.47
N PRO A 245 -5.16 -31.92 -7.45
CA PRO A 245 -4.82 -32.66 -6.24
C PRO A 245 -3.45 -32.19 -5.71
N ILE A 246 -3.41 -31.84 -4.42
CA ILE A 246 -2.16 -31.39 -3.79
C ILE A 246 -1.32 -32.61 -3.47
N THR A 247 -0.24 -32.80 -4.24
CA THR A 247 0.66 -33.96 -4.12
C THR A 247 1.97 -33.63 -3.41
N THR A 248 2.19 -32.32 -3.04
CA THR A 248 3.42 -31.91 -2.36
C THR A 248 3.55 -32.53 -0.97
N SER A 249 4.76 -32.97 -0.65
CA SER A 249 5.17 -33.33 0.71
C SER A 249 5.72 -32.13 1.49
N THR A 250 5.92 -30.98 0.83
CA THR A 250 6.46 -29.76 1.45
C THR A 250 5.47 -29.21 2.46
N LYS A 251 5.91 -29.13 3.72
CA LYS A 251 5.20 -28.44 4.79
C LYS A 251 5.82 -27.05 5.00
N MET A 252 5.03 -26.13 5.53
CA MET A 252 5.38 -24.71 5.67
C MET A 252 5.40 -24.32 7.14
N ASP A 253 6.43 -23.58 7.54
CA ASP A 253 6.52 -23.00 8.87
C ASP A 253 5.53 -21.83 9.00
N TYR A 254 5.38 -21.06 7.92
CA TYR A 254 4.46 -19.94 7.83
C TYR A 254 3.67 -19.99 6.53
N ILE A 255 2.42 -19.56 6.59
CA ILE A 255 1.60 -19.27 5.41
C ILE A 255 1.17 -17.81 5.48
N LEU A 256 1.56 -17.01 4.48
CA LEU A 256 1.08 -15.64 4.28
C LEU A 256 -0.17 -15.69 3.42
N ASN A 257 -1.32 -15.42 4.03
CA ASN A 257 -2.58 -15.34 3.30
C ASN A 257 -2.77 -13.93 2.75
N THR A 258 -2.60 -13.77 1.45
CA THR A 258 -2.79 -12.49 0.73
C THR A 258 -4.07 -12.50 -0.12
N HIS A 259 -4.87 -13.56 -0.06
CA HIS A 259 -6.12 -13.69 -0.79
C HIS A 259 -7.27 -12.94 -0.07
N VAL A 260 -8.19 -12.38 -0.84
CA VAL A 260 -9.34 -11.62 -0.32
C VAL A 260 -10.64 -12.41 -0.26
N GLY A 261 -10.70 -13.57 -0.93
CA GLY A 261 -11.88 -14.46 -0.96
C GLY A 261 -11.91 -15.47 0.17
N ASP A 262 -12.96 -16.28 0.16
CA ASP A 262 -13.04 -17.45 1.02
C ASP A 262 -12.05 -18.53 0.56
N LEU A 263 -11.49 -19.28 1.48
CA LEU A 263 -10.47 -20.28 1.24
C LEU A 263 -10.88 -21.63 1.81
N PRO A 264 -10.45 -22.75 1.20
CA PRO A 264 -10.56 -24.07 1.80
C PRO A 264 -9.53 -24.20 2.94
N TRP A 265 -9.89 -23.72 4.12
CA TRP A 265 -9.00 -23.59 5.28
C TRP A 265 -8.38 -24.91 5.73
N ASP A 266 -9.11 -26.03 5.59
CA ASP A 266 -8.63 -27.37 5.86
C ASP A 266 -7.39 -27.73 5.03
N ILE A 267 -7.35 -27.31 3.76
CA ILE A 267 -6.18 -27.51 2.90
C ILE A 267 -4.97 -26.76 3.46
N PHE A 268 -5.10 -25.46 3.74
CA PHE A 268 -3.99 -24.64 4.18
C PHE A 268 -3.49 -25.00 5.57
N ILE A 269 -4.40 -25.33 6.49
CA ILE A 269 -4.04 -25.80 7.83
C ILE A 269 -3.24 -27.12 7.75
N ASN A 270 -3.60 -28.00 6.85
CA ASN A 270 -2.87 -29.26 6.65
C ASN A 270 -1.52 -29.10 5.94
N LEU A 271 -1.22 -27.96 5.35
CA LEU A 271 0.10 -27.64 4.77
C LEU A 271 1.09 -27.09 5.80
N LEU A 272 0.64 -26.70 7.00
CA LEU A 272 1.51 -26.23 8.07
C LEU A 272 2.23 -27.38 8.77
N VAL A 273 3.45 -27.11 9.23
CA VAL A 273 4.16 -27.97 10.20
C VAL A 273 3.53 -27.86 11.58
N THR A 274 3.90 -28.76 12.51
CA THR A 274 3.59 -28.57 13.93
C THR A 274 4.17 -27.23 14.43
N ASN A 275 3.41 -26.47 15.22
CA ASN A 275 3.66 -25.09 15.62
C ASN A 275 3.69 -24.04 14.48
N GLY A 276 3.27 -24.42 13.27
CA GLY A 276 3.19 -23.53 12.13
C GLY A 276 2.21 -22.38 12.33
N THR A 277 2.40 -21.31 11.54
CA THR A 277 1.62 -20.06 11.69
C THR A 277 1.01 -19.65 10.35
N LEU A 278 -0.31 -19.43 10.35
CA LEU A 278 -1.02 -18.77 9.25
C LEU A 278 -1.21 -17.29 9.59
N ILE A 279 -0.69 -16.42 8.73
CA ILE A 279 -0.72 -14.95 8.90
C ILE A 279 -1.66 -14.35 7.86
N ASN A 280 -2.76 -13.75 8.30
CA ASN A 280 -3.73 -13.09 7.42
C ASN A 280 -3.29 -11.64 7.15
N LEU A 281 -3.14 -11.31 5.86
CA LEU A 281 -2.75 -9.99 5.34
C LEU A 281 -3.84 -9.39 4.45
N GLY A 282 -4.55 -10.23 3.71
CA GLY A 282 -5.63 -9.82 2.82
C GLY A 282 -6.89 -9.44 3.58
N ILE A 283 -7.66 -8.50 3.04
CA ILE A 283 -8.98 -8.17 3.56
C ILE A 283 -9.95 -9.26 3.12
N ALA A 284 -10.55 -9.98 4.09
CA ALA A 284 -11.48 -11.06 3.81
C ALA A 284 -12.84 -10.54 3.31
N ALA A 285 -13.43 -11.23 2.34
CA ALA A 285 -14.79 -10.95 1.88
C ALA A 285 -15.85 -11.40 2.90
N LYS A 286 -15.53 -12.39 3.74
CA LYS A 286 -16.37 -12.88 4.84
C LYS A 286 -15.87 -12.36 6.18
N PRO A 287 -16.75 -12.06 7.15
CA PRO A 287 -16.38 -11.54 8.45
C PRO A 287 -15.73 -12.60 9.37
N SER A 288 -15.79 -13.88 9.03
CA SER A 288 -15.27 -14.98 9.82
C SER A 288 -14.58 -16.03 8.95
N ILE A 289 -13.69 -16.81 9.59
CA ILE A 289 -13.03 -17.98 9.01
C ILE A 289 -13.31 -19.20 9.88
N GLU A 290 -13.45 -20.36 9.23
CA GLU A 290 -13.64 -21.65 9.93
C GLU A 290 -12.35 -22.45 9.90
N ILE A 291 -11.74 -22.64 11.07
CA ILE A 291 -10.49 -23.39 11.20
C ILE A 291 -10.79 -24.80 11.75
N PRO A 292 -10.27 -25.87 11.12
CA PRO A 292 -10.40 -27.23 11.64
C PRO A 292 -9.84 -27.36 13.03
N TYR A 293 -10.70 -27.64 14.02
CA TYR A 293 -10.31 -27.61 15.45
C TYR A 293 -9.25 -28.65 15.79
N MET A 294 -9.46 -29.92 15.39
CA MET A 294 -8.54 -31.00 15.78
C MET A 294 -7.14 -30.85 15.17
N PRO A 295 -6.96 -30.56 13.87
CA PRO A 295 -5.64 -30.25 13.33
C PRO A 295 -4.97 -29.06 14.01
N ALA A 296 -5.73 -28.00 14.31
CA ALA A 296 -5.18 -26.83 15.01
C ALA A 296 -4.69 -27.17 16.41
N LEU A 297 -5.45 -27.96 17.18
CA LEU A 297 -5.11 -28.41 18.53
C LEU A 297 -3.88 -29.33 18.53
N PHE A 298 -3.93 -30.41 17.76
CA PHE A 298 -2.88 -31.45 17.79
C PHE A 298 -1.54 -30.97 17.21
N ASN A 299 -1.56 -30.01 16.29
CA ASN A 299 -0.33 -29.41 15.75
C ASN A 299 0.03 -28.08 16.40
N GLN A 300 -0.68 -27.63 17.44
CA GLN A 300 -0.44 -26.36 18.14
C GLN A 300 -0.30 -25.16 17.18
N LEU A 301 -1.19 -25.08 16.18
CA LEU A 301 -1.12 -24.07 15.13
C LEU A 301 -1.52 -22.70 15.62
N LYS A 302 -0.99 -21.67 14.96
CA LYS A 302 -1.32 -20.26 15.22
C LYS A 302 -2.01 -19.68 13.98
N VAL A 303 -3.14 -18.99 14.21
CA VAL A 303 -3.80 -18.18 13.18
C VAL A 303 -3.83 -16.75 13.68
N VAL A 304 -3.16 -15.85 12.96
CA VAL A 304 -2.92 -14.48 13.40
C VAL A 304 -3.19 -13.48 12.26
N GLY A 305 -3.29 -12.19 12.59
CA GLY A 305 -3.42 -11.10 11.64
C GLY A 305 -2.20 -10.18 11.65
N SER A 306 -1.94 -9.52 10.53
CA SER A 306 -0.95 -8.45 10.43
C SER A 306 -1.55 -7.27 9.67
N LEU A 307 -1.47 -6.07 10.25
CA LEU A 307 -2.04 -4.85 9.69
C LEU A 307 -0.93 -3.88 9.29
N VAL A 308 -0.71 -3.73 8.00
CA VAL A 308 0.29 -2.82 7.43
C VAL A 308 1.63 -2.95 8.18
N ALA A 309 2.24 -1.83 8.59
CA ALA A 309 3.44 -1.80 9.42
C ALA A 309 3.56 -0.46 10.16
N SER A 310 4.37 -0.42 11.22
CA SER A 310 4.76 0.83 11.88
C SER A 310 5.75 1.61 11.00
N ARG A 311 5.87 2.92 11.25
CA ARG A 311 6.78 3.81 10.51
C ARG A 311 8.22 3.31 10.50
N HIS A 312 8.70 2.80 11.63
CA HIS A 312 10.03 2.19 11.71
C HIS A 312 10.17 1.01 10.74
N VAL A 313 9.18 0.13 10.72
CA VAL A 313 9.21 -1.06 9.85
C VAL A 313 9.07 -0.70 8.38
N VAL A 314 8.27 0.33 8.04
CA VAL A 314 8.16 0.83 6.66
C VAL A 314 9.51 1.40 6.16
N ASN A 315 10.22 2.17 6.98
CA ASN A 315 11.55 2.65 6.63
C ASN A 315 12.52 1.48 6.40
N LYS A 316 12.51 0.47 7.27
CA LYS A 316 13.30 -0.77 7.09
C LYS A 316 12.91 -1.52 5.81
N MET A 317 11.64 -1.55 5.47
CA MET A 317 11.15 -2.14 4.22
C MET A 317 11.73 -1.42 2.99
N PHE A 318 11.76 -0.08 2.98
CA PHE A 318 12.34 0.68 1.86
C PHE A 318 13.84 0.47 1.75
N GLU A 319 14.59 0.47 2.88
CA GLU A 319 16.02 0.14 2.90
C GLU A 319 16.27 -1.27 2.34
N PHE A 320 15.45 -2.24 2.73
CA PHE A 320 15.55 -3.62 2.27
C PHE A 320 15.20 -3.75 0.79
N ALA A 321 14.10 -3.12 0.35
CA ALA A 321 13.68 -3.14 -1.05
C ALA A 321 14.72 -2.50 -1.99
N ALA A 322 15.34 -1.39 -1.57
CA ALA A 322 16.43 -0.77 -2.32
C ALA A 322 17.64 -1.69 -2.43
N ARG A 323 18.11 -2.25 -1.30
CA ARG A 323 19.26 -3.15 -1.23
C ARG A 323 19.12 -4.41 -2.08
N HIS A 324 17.92 -5.00 -2.10
CA HIS A 324 17.63 -6.26 -2.79
C HIS A 324 16.96 -6.07 -4.15
N ASN A 325 16.87 -4.82 -4.62
CA ASN A 325 16.22 -4.47 -5.89
C ASN A 325 14.79 -5.01 -6.03
N ILE A 326 14.01 -4.97 -4.93
CA ILE A 326 12.62 -5.44 -4.95
C ILE A 326 11.75 -4.37 -5.58
N ARG A 327 11.07 -4.72 -6.66
CA ARG A 327 10.15 -3.85 -7.42
C ARG A 327 8.82 -4.56 -7.62
N PRO A 328 7.68 -3.89 -7.40
CA PRO A 328 6.39 -4.42 -7.83
C PRO A 328 6.30 -4.42 -9.36
N GLU A 329 5.56 -5.38 -9.91
CA GLU A 329 5.10 -5.29 -11.30
C GLU A 329 3.93 -4.30 -11.36
N VAL A 330 4.01 -3.31 -12.25
CA VAL A 330 3.04 -2.21 -12.32
C VAL A 330 2.42 -2.05 -13.70
N GLU A 331 1.12 -1.73 -13.73
CA GLU A 331 0.39 -1.22 -14.88
C GLU A 331 0.14 0.28 -14.63
N GLU A 332 0.55 1.15 -15.54
CA GLU A 332 0.45 2.60 -15.38
C GLU A 332 -0.73 3.17 -16.15
N TYR A 333 -1.44 4.11 -15.54
CA TYR A 333 -2.54 4.86 -16.14
C TYR A 333 -2.37 6.35 -15.79
N ALA A 334 -2.81 7.24 -16.67
CA ALA A 334 -2.80 8.67 -16.37
C ALA A 334 -3.74 9.01 -15.22
N MET A 335 -3.36 9.92 -14.32
CA MET A 335 -4.22 10.43 -13.23
C MET A 335 -5.27 11.39 -13.79
N THR A 336 -6.28 10.82 -14.43
CA THR A 336 -7.44 11.47 -15.04
C THR A 336 -8.70 10.71 -14.69
N VAL A 337 -9.88 11.29 -14.90
CA VAL A 337 -11.17 10.60 -14.72
C VAL A 337 -11.21 9.27 -15.47
N LYS A 338 -10.70 9.23 -16.73
CA LYS A 338 -10.63 8.01 -17.52
C LYS A 338 -9.65 7.00 -16.91
N GLY A 339 -8.43 7.42 -16.59
CA GLY A 339 -7.41 6.51 -16.06
C GLY A 339 -7.78 5.96 -14.67
N CYS A 340 -8.37 6.78 -13.79
CA CYS A 340 -8.93 6.31 -12.52
C CYS A 340 -9.95 5.19 -12.74
N ARG A 341 -10.92 5.41 -13.64
CA ARG A 341 -11.93 4.38 -13.95
C ARG A 341 -11.32 3.09 -14.50
N GLU A 342 -10.38 3.19 -15.43
CA GLU A 342 -9.73 2.02 -16.04
C GLU A 342 -8.87 1.27 -15.02
N GLY A 343 -8.05 1.97 -14.25
CA GLY A 343 -7.21 1.39 -13.20
C GLY A 343 -8.02 0.70 -12.10
N PHE A 344 -9.08 1.36 -11.61
CA PHE A 344 -9.97 0.77 -10.59
C PHE A 344 -10.69 -0.46 -11.12
N LYS A 345 -11.15 -0.44 -12.37
CA LYS A 345 -11.75 -1.61 -13.02
C LYS A 345 -10.80 -2.80 -13.03
N ARG A 346 -9.51 -2.59 -13.38
CA ARG A 346 -8.50 -3.66 -13.39
C ARG A 346 -8.36 -4.31 -12.00
N VAL A 347 -8.31 -3.48 -10.93
CA VAL A 347 -8.18 -3.95 -9.55
C VAL A 347 -9.45 -4.66 -9.08
N THR A 348 -10.63 -4.10 -9.32
CA THR A 348 -11.93 -4.67 -8.92
C THR A 348 -12.19 -6.02 -9.60
N GLU A 349 -11.86 -6.15 -10.89
CA GLU A 349 -11.98 -7.40 -11.64
C GLU A 349 -10.84 -8.40 -11.37
N GLN A 350 -9.90 -8.07 -10.47
CA GLN A 350 -8.72 -8.88 -10.13
C GLN A 350 -7.86 -9.25 -11.35
N LYS A 351 -7.84 -8.35 -12.36
CA LYS A 351 -7.12 -8.54 -13.63
C LYS A 351 -5.78 -7.78 -13.69
N ALA A 352 -5.45 -6.99 -12.67
CA ALA A 352 -4.19 -6.26 -12.61
C ALA A 352 -2.98 -7.22 -12.56
N ARG A 353 -1.92 -6.88 -13.31
CA ARG A 353 -0.65 -7.63 -13.37
C ARG A 353 0.54 -6.73 -13.00
N TYR A 354 0.81 -6.45 -11.70
CA TYR A 354 0.09 -6.93 -10.51
C TYR A 354 -0.46 -5.76 -9.70
N ARG A 355 0.12 -4.56 -9.88
CA ARG A 355 -0.29 -3.32 -9.22
C ARG A 355 -0.67 -2.28 -10.26
N VAL A 356 -1.68 -1.49 -9.95
CA VAL A 356 -2.05 -0.33 -10.77
C VAL A 356 -1.46 0.92 -10.13
N VAL A 357 -0.91 1.81 -10.96
CA VAL A 357 -0.37 3.11 -10.54
C VAL A 357 -0.95 4.19 -11.45
N LEU A 358 -1.43 5.26 -10.85
CA LEU A 358 -1.93 6.47 -11.53
C LEU A 358 -0.86 7.57 -11.42
N ASN A 359 -0.46 8.17 -12.55
CA ASN A 359 0.60 9.18 -12.65
C ASN A 359 0.25 10.33 -13.60
#